data_89b28b9ad8580c37114b9aa9ba209278
#
_entry.id   89b28b9ad8580c37114b9aa9ba209278
#
_cell.length_a   1.000
_cell.length_b   1.000
_cell.length_c   1.000
_cell.angle_alpha   90.00
_cell.angle_beta   90.00
_cell.angle_gamma   90.00
#
_symmetry.space_group_name_H-M   'P 1'
#
loop_
_entity.id
_entity.type
_entity.pdbx_description
1 polymer ?
#
loop_
_entity_poly.entity_id
_entity_poly.type
_entity_poly.pdbx_seq_one_letter_code
_entity_poly.pdbx_strand_id
1 'polypeptide(L)'
;MSNFLECKTSVLPLNRVGVELVSTQSRTGLNSSPTLPILCFNLVAISLLVLFFQGVIMANQLKSLFPQKAKDFEKSDQAKIFDRKNLYDYLDGGAELYLAYDFQRLVVQDYKSGETSITVEVYSMETSQDAFGLYSLDQEGEDVQIGDRATYGSGLLKFWKGNYLVRITDMSGNDRFIEAILDLGKNISQNIAPKGKPPELLAKLPADGLVPHSERFFHKQIILNNLYFLSTENLLNLNEKTSAVMGDYLLGKMNLKLLLISYPDTSIAKYAFENFCNRYLKTSLSGNRVIQKVEEGKFAGAELDKKNLWLTFESRDEKATGNFLRNLKKR
;
A
#
# COMPACT_ATOMS: atom_id res chain seq x y z
N MET A 1 -34.13 20.03 32.14
CA MET A 1 -35.43 19.34 32.08
C MET A 1 -35.17 18.00 31.43
N SER A 2 -35.25 17.00 32.28
CA SER A 2 -35.07 15.56 32.03
C SER A 2 -36.23 14.98 31.26
N ASN A 3 -35.99 13.98 30.42
CA ASN A 3 -36.91 12.86 30.27
C ASN A 3 -36.14 11.61 29.84
N PHE A 4 -36.02 10.71 30.81
CA PHE A 4 -35.73 9.28 30.68
C PHE A 4 -36.97 8.57 30.09
N LEU A 5 -36.74 7.63 29.17
CA LEU A 5 -37.76 6.63 28.80
C LEU A 5 -37.19 5.23 29.09
N GLU A 6 -37.77 4.65 30.11
CA GLU A 6 -37.59 3.24 30.52
C GLU A 6 -38.17 2.27 29.49
N CYS A 7 -37.44 1.21 29.20
CA CYS A 7 -37.91 0.07 28.43
C CYS A 7 -38.31 -1.06 29.42
N LYS A 8 -39.60 -1.37 29.49
CA LYS A 8 -40.20 -2.42 30.32
C LYS A 8 -39.97 -3.77 29.67
N THR A 9 -39.37 -4.67 30.42
CA THR A 9 -39.35 -6.13 30.17
C THR A 9 -40.67 -6.75 30.61
N SER A 10 -41.35 -7.47 29.70
CA SER A 10 -42.52 -8.33 30.00
C SER A 10 -42.08 -9.78 30.08
N VAL A 11 -42.30 -10.37 31.26
CA VAL A 11 -42.12 -11.79 31.54
C VAL A 11 -43.49 -12.49 31.35
N LEU A 12 -43.52 -13.59 30.61
CA LEU A 12 -44.65 -14.50 30.52
C LEU A 12 -44.36 -15.86 31.21
N PRO A 13 -45.33 -16.53 31.82
CA PRO A 13 -45.09 -17.60 32.77
C PRO A 13 -45.01 -18.99 32.19
N LEU A 14 -44.23 -19.84 32.86
CA LEU A 14 -44.06 -21.27 32.64
C LEU A 14 -45.35 -22.07 32.97
N ASN A 15 -45.79 -22.89 32.03
CA ASN A 15 -46.72 -23.98 32.27
C ASN A 15 -45.95 -25.28 32.54
N ARG A 16 -46.23 -25.87 33.70
CA ARG A 16 -45.80 -27.23 34.10
C ARG A 16 -46.68 -28.26 33.40
N VAL A 17 -46.04 -29.23 32.75
CA VAL A 17 -46.66 -30.55 32.49
C VAL A 17 -45.65 -31.59 32.98
N GLY A 18 -46.11 -32.37 33.96
CA GLY A 18 -45.39 -33.50 34.50
C GLY A 18 -45.51 -34.73 33.61
N VAL A 19 -44.43 -35.49 33.50
CA VAL A 19 -44.45 -36.87 32.99
C VAL A 19 -43.50 -37.70 33.85
N GLU A 20 -44.04 -38.86 34.24
CA GLU A 20 -43.52 -39.85 35.15
C GLU A 20 -42.17 -40.48 34.72
N LEU A 21 -41.40 -40.84 35.73
CA LEU A 21 -40.23 -41.70 35.67
C LEU A 21 -40.59 -43.16 35.40
N VAL A 22 -40.08 -43.69 34.29
CA VAL A 22 -39.97 -45.17 34.15
C VAL A 22 -38.46 -45.49 34.07
N SER A 23 -37.96 -46.15 35.09
CA SER A 23 -36.59 -46.66 35.17
C SER A 23 -36.44 -47.92 34.31
N THR A 24 -35.54 -47.91 33.36
CA THR A 24 -34.92 -49.15 32.85
C THR A 24 -33.42 -48.95 32.79
N GLN A 25 -32.72 -49.69 33.66
CA GLN A 25 -31.26 -49.88 33.59
C GLN A 25 -30.93 -50.71 32.36
N SER A 26 -30.05 -50.22 31.52
CA SER A 26 -29.14 -51.07 30.73
C SER A 26 -27.75 -50.46 30.73
N ARG A 27 -26.82 -51.15 31.36
CA ARG A 27 -25.39 -50.96 31.32
C ARG A 27 -24.87 -51.29 29.92
N THR A 28 -24.36 -50.33 29.21
CA THR A 28 -23.29 -50.58 28.22
C THR A 28 -22.24 -49.47 28.36
N GLY A 29 -21.07 -49.87 28.81
CA GLY A 29 -19.92 -48.99 28.91
C GLY A 29 -19.44 -48.60 27.52
N LEU A 30 -19.34 -47.29 27.27
CA LEU A 30 -18.50 -46.75 26.23
C LEU A 30 -17.55 -45.77 26.90
N ASN A 31 -16.30 -46.18 26.94
CA ASN A 31 -15.17 -45.31 27.25
C ASN A 31 -15.11 -44.19 26.21
N SER A 32 -15.64 -43.01 26.51
CA SER A 32 -15.38 -41.79 25.74
C SER A 32 -14.06 -41.20 26.24
N SER A 33 -12.98 -41.42 25.50
CA SER A 33 -11.70 -40.76 25.71
C SER A 33 -11.85 -39.26 25.43
N PRO A 34 -11.41 -38.34 26.32
CA PRO A 34 -11.45 -36.90 26.12
C PRO A 34 -10.21 -36.44 25.37
N THR A 35 -10.11 -36.72 24.07
CA THR A 35 -8.90 -36.40 23.31
C THR A 35 -9.04 -35.19 22.33
N LEU A 36 -10.25 -34.67 22.09
CA LEU A 36 -10.45 -33.59 21.15
C LEU A 36 -9.93 -32.20 21.60
N PRO A 37 -10.08 -31.73 22.85
CA PRO A 37 -9.64 -30.38 23.23
C PRO A 37 -8.12 -30.23 23.29
N ILE A 38 -7.38 -31.26 23.60
CA ILE A 38 -5.91 -31.22 23.74
C ILE A 38 -5.23 -31.11 22.35
N LEU A 39 -5.80 -31.75 21.32
CA LEU A 39 -5.26 -31.68 19.96
C LEU A 39 -5.41 -30.27 19.36
N CYS A 40 -6.56 -29.62 19.56
CA CYS A 40 -6.79 -28.26 19.10
C CYS A 40 -5.88 -27.23 19.80
N PHE A 41 -5.66 -27.40 21.11
CA PHE A 41 -4.77 -26.51 21.87
C PHE A 41 -3.31 -26.65 21.42
N ASN A 42 -2.86 -27.85 21.12
CA ASN A 42 -1.49 -28.09 20.60
C ASN A 42 -1.30 -27.51 19.19
N LEU A 43 -2.29 -27.59 18.31
CA LEU A 43 -2.22 -27.02 16.95
C LEU A 43 -2.15 -25.48 16.98
N VAL A 44 -2.91 -24.83 17.86
CA VAL A 44 -2.86 -23.37 18.05
C VAL A 44 -1.51 -22.95 18.63
N ALA A 45 -1.00 -23.66 19.64
CA ALA A 45 0.31 -23.38 20.24
C ALA A 45 1.45 -23.58 19.23
N ILE A 46 1.40 -24.61 18.40
CA ILE A 46 2.39 -24.86 17.33
C ILE A 46 2.32 -23.76 16.28
N SER A 47 1.13 -23.33 15.86
CA SER A 47 0.99 -22.25 14.88
C SER A 47 1.52 -20.92 15.41
N LEU A 48 1.27 -20.57 16.67
CA LEU A 48 1.83 -19.38 17.32
C LEU A 48 3.35 -19.45 17.44
N LEU A 49 3.91 -20.62 17.75
CA LEU A 49 5.34 -20.84 17.82
C LEU A 49 6.00 -20.66 16.44
N VAL A 50 5.40 -21.23 15.38
CA VAL A 50 5.88 -21.07 14.00
C VAL A 50 5.87 -19.60 13.57
N LEU A 51 4.79 -18.86 13.85
CA LEU A 51 4.69 -17.42 13.54
C LEU A 51 5.76 -16.61 14.30
N PHE A 52 6.01 -16.95 15.57
CA PHE A 52 7.07 -16.30 16.35
C PHE A 52 8.45 -16.55 15.76
N PHE A 53 8.77 -17.81 15.40
CA PHE A 53 10.06 -18.15 14.77
C PHE A 53 10.23 -17.49 13.40
N GLN A 54 9.19 -17.40 12.59
CA GLN A 54 9.22 -16.67 11.30
C GLN A 54 9.53 -15.19 11.51
N GLY A 55 8.92 -14.56 12.52
CA GLY A 55 9.20 -13.17 12.88
C GLY A 55 10.66 -12.91 13.26
N VAL A 56 11.26 -13.82 14.04
CA VAL A 56 12.67 -13.73 14.48
C VAL A 56 13.62 -13.96 13.29
N ILE A 57 13.34 -14.94 12.44
CA ILE A 57 14.15 -15.24 11.24
C ILE A 57 14.15 -14.03 10.30
N MET A 58 12.99 -13.45 10.01
CA MET A 58 12.87 -12.26 9.15
C MET A 58 13.63 -11.06 9.73
N ALA A 59 13.55 -10.83 11.04
CA ALA A 59 14.29 -9.76 11.69
C ALA A 59 15.81 -9.93 11.57
N ASN A 60 16.30 -11.14 11.75
CA ASN A 60 17.73 -11.44 11.61
C ASN A 60 18.20 -11.32 10.15
N GLN A 61 17.38 -11.76 9.20
CA GLN A 61 17.65 -11.60 7.78
C GLN A 61 17.73 -10.12 7.38
N LEU A 62 16.82 -9.26 7.87
CA LEU A 62 16.90 -7.83 7.62
C LEU A 62 18.17 -7.21 8.23
N LYS A 63 18.56 -7.61 9.44
CA LYS A 63 19.79 -7.11 10.08
C LYS A 63 21.06 -7.49 9.31
N SER A 64 21.07 -8.60 8.60
CA SER A 64 22.21 -9.04 7.79
C SER A 64 22.42 -8.20 6.53
N LEU A 65 21.44 -7.39 6.12
CA LEU A 65 21.57 -6.47 4.98
C LEU A 65 22.55 -5.32 5.25
N PHE A 66 22.74 -4.95 6.52
CA PHE A 66 23.51 -3.79 6.92
C PHE A 66 24.99 -4.10 7.01
N PRO A 67 25.89 -3.45 6.21
CA PRO A 67 27.33 -3.60 6.34
C PRO A 67 27.83 -3.07 7.69
N GLN A 68 28.99 -3.52 8.14
CA GLN A 68 29.57 -3.05 9.40
C GLN A 68 30.13 -1.64 9.28
N LYS A 69 30.59 -1.27 8.07
CA LYS A 69 31.26 -0.02 7.79
C LYS A 69 31.00 0.45 6.35
N ALA A 70 30.94 1.76 6.14
CA ALA A 70 30.98 2.40 4.82
C ALA A 70 31.81 3.69 4.90
N LYS A 71 32.91 3.73 4.15
CA LYS A 71 33.90 4.80 4.26
C LYS A 71 34.35 5.00 5.73
N ASP A 72 34.21 6.20 6.26
CA ASP A 72 34.57 6.54 7.64
C ASP A 72 33.41 6.37 8.62
N PHE A 73 32.27 5.87 8.17
CA PHE A 73 31.09 5.60 9.01
C PHE A 73 31.04 4.17 9.46
N GLU A 74 30.92 3.98 10.76
CA GLU A 74 30.80 2.66 11.38
C GLU A 74 29.41 2.49 11.95
N LYS A 75 28.90 1.25 11.85
CA LYS A 75 27.61 0.86 12.40
C LYS A 75 27.59 1.14 13.91
N SER A 76 26.66 1.97 14.36
CA SER A 76 26.49 2.33 15.76
C SER A 76 25.32 1.58 16.36
N ASP A 77 25.34 1.39 17.67
CA ASP A 77 24.25 0.88 18.51
C ASP A 77 23.45 -0.32 17.93
N GLN A 78 22.44 -0.74 18.67
CA GLN A 78 21.53 -1.79 18.21
C GLN A 78 20.51 -1.22 17.23
N ALA A 79 20.28 -1.92 16.11
CA ALA A 79 19.23 -1.57 15.18
C ALA A 79 17.85 -1.56 15.86
N LYS A 80 17.05 -0.54 15.59
CA LYS A 80 15.65 -0.46 16.02
C LYS A 80 14.78 -1.21 15.02
N ILE A 81 13.78 -1.94 15.51
CA ILE A 81 12.89 -2.74 14.68
C ILE A 81 11.45 -2.34 14.97
N PHE A 82 10.70 -2.12 13.90
CA PHE A 82 9.29 -1.79 13.97
C PHE A 82 8.48 -2.76 13.10
N ASP A 83 7.31 -3.14 13.58
CA ASP A 83 6.33 -3.94 12.87
C ASP A 83 5.00 -3.14 12.68
N ARG A 84 3.96 -3.81 12.18
CA ARG A 84 2.65 -3.17 11.94
C ARG A 84 2.00 -2.58 13.21
N LYS A 85 2.39 -3.05 14.42
CA LYS A 85 1.77 -2.62 15.68
C LYS A 85 2.39 -1.35 16.23
N ASN A 86 3.69 -1.15 16.00
CA ASN A 86 4.45 -0.06 16.56
C ASN A 86 5.10 0.87 15.52
N LEU A 87 4.69 0.77 14.24
CA LEU A 87 5.20 1.65 13.19
C LEU A 87 4.89 3.12 13.45
N TYR A 88 3.75 3.41 14.08
CA TYR A 88 3.35 4.77 14.48
C TYR A 88 4.30 5.41 15.48
N ASP A 89 5.01 4.63 16.31
CA ASP A 89 6.01 5.14 17.26
C ASP A 89 7.23 5.77 16.54
N TYR A 90 7.40 5.46 15.26
CA TYR A 90 8.50 5.96 14.44
C TYR A 90 8.06 6.95 13.34
N LEU A 91 6.94 6.72 12.67
CA LEU A 91 6.49 7.49 11.52
C LEU A 91 5.28 8.41 11.81
N ASP A 92 4.79 8.42 13.06
CA ASP A 92 3.57 9.17 13.42
C ASP A 92 2.44 8.94 12.40
N GLY A 93 1.72 9.99 11.98
CA GLY A 93 0.65 9.93 10.99
C GLY A 93 1.09 9.42 9.61
N GLY A 94 2.37 9.47 9.27
CA GLY A 94 2.91 8.92 8.02
C GLY A 94 2.82 7.39 7.92
N ALA A 95 2.70 6.68 9.06
CA ALA A 95 2.61 5.22 9.09
C ALA A 95 1.44 4.67 8.25
N GLU A 96 0.33 5.39 8.13
CA GLU A 96 -0.84 4.97 7.36
C GLU A 96 -0.53 4.70 5.88
N LEU A 97 0.34 5.51 5.27
CA LEU A 97 0.74 5.33 3.88
C LEU A 97 1.54 4.03 3.70
N TYR A 98 2.44 3.71 4.62
CA TYR A 98 3.22 2.46 4.60
C TYR A 98 2.33 1.23 4.83
N LEU A 99 1.42 1.30 5.79
CA LEU A 99 0.44 0.25 6.07
C LEU A 99 -0.52 0.01 4.89
N ALA A 100 -0.77 1.02 4.07
CA ALA A 100 -1.58 0.88 2.87
C ALA A 100 -0.90 0.02 1.78
N TYR A 101 0.42 -0.16 1.83
CA TYR A 101 1.22 -1.01 0.94
C TYR A 101 1.66 -2.33 1.59
N ASP A 102 0.84 -2.87 2.47
CA ASP A 102 1.09 -4.16 3.13
C ASP A 102 2.50 -4.28 3.75
N PHE A 103 2.89 -3.19 4.45
CA PHE A 103 4.12 -3.12 5.22
C PHE A 103 4.26 -4.30 6.19
N GLN A 104 5.45 -4.90 6.25
CA GLN A 104 5.76 -6.01 7.14
C GLN A 104 6.68 -5.60 8.29
N ARG A 105 7.78 -4.93 7.97
CA ARG A 105 8.80 -4.58 8.97
C ARG A 105 9.67 -3.42 8.51
N LEU A 106 10.13 -2.63 9.49
CA LEU A 106 11.16 -1.61 9.33
C LEU A 106 12.34 -1.96 10.25
N VAL A 107 13.55 -1.86 9.71
CA VAL A 107 14.78 -1.84 10.48
C VAL A 107 15.47 -0.50 10.27
N VAL A 108 15.77 0.19 11.36
CA VAL A 108 16.49 1.47 11.38
C VAL A 108 17.85 1.25 11.99
N GLN A 109 18.91 1.66 11.28
CA GLN A 109 20.29 1.53 11.71
C GLN A 109 21.03 2.83 11.46
N ASP A 110 21.65 3.35 12.51
CA ASP A 110 22.52 4.51 12.43
C ASP A 110 23.98 4.11 12.17
N TYR A 111 24.69 4.94 11.42
CA TYR A 111 26.13 4.87 11.18
C TYR A 111 26.76 6.19 11.61
N LYS A 112 27.87 6.13 12.34
CA LYS A 112 28.51 7.31 12.92
C LYS A 112 29.94 7.49 12.44
N SER A 113 30.33 8.74 12.27
CA SER A 113 31.73 9.19 12.08
C SER A 113 31.90 10.48 12.89
N GLY A 114 32.56 10.39 14.07
CA GLY A 114 32.60 11.48 15.04
C GLY A 114 31.19 11.91 15.48
N GLU A 115 30.89 13.19 15.35
CA GLU A 115 29.57 13.77 15.71
C GLU A 115 28.54 13.66 14.59
N THR A 116 28.90 13.11 13.43
CA THR A 116 28.01 12.99 12.28
C THR A 116 27.35 11.62 12.23
N SER A 117 26.10 11.57 11.74
CA SER A 117 25.33 10.34 11.63
C SER A 117 24.61 10.23 10.28
N ILE A 118 24.61 9.03 9.73
CA ILE A 118 23.78 8.63 8.59
C ILE A 118 22.77 7.60 9.10
N THR A 119 21.51 7.81 8.84
CA THR A 119 20.42 6.86 9.20
C THR A 119 20.02 6.04 7.98
N VAL A 120 20.00 4.73 8.16
CA VAL A 120 19.55 3.76 7.15
C VAL A 120 18.25 3.12 7.61
N GLU A 121 17.22 3.22 6.78
CA GLU A 121 15.91 2.64 6.97
C GLU A 121 15.66 1.58 5.89
N VAL A 122 15.35 0.35 6.29
CA VAL A 122 14.99 -0.74 5.37
C VAL A 122 13.57 -1.20 5.68
N TYR A 123 12.67 -0.87 4.78
CA TYR A 123 11.26 -1.23 4.84
C TYR A 123 11.03 -2.51 4.03
N SER A 124 10.53 -3.56 4.67
CA SER A 124 10.09 -4.80 4.03
C SER A 124 8.59 -4.76 3.80
N MET A 125 8.18 -5.00 2.56
CA MET A 125 6.79 -5.07 2.12
C MET A 125 6.40 -6.51 1.80
N GLU A 126 5.11 -6.81 1.73
CA GLU A 126 4.62 -8.15 1.36
C GLU A 126 5.07 -8.52 -0.07
N THR A 127 4.93 -7.58 -1.00
CA THR A 127 5.27 -7.81 -2.41
C THR A 127 6.24 -6.78 -2.95
N SER A 128 6.89 -7.13 -4.07
CA SER A 128 7.74 -6.22 -4.82
C SER A 128 6.95 -5.03 -5.41
N GLN A 129 5.67 -5.23 -5.72
CA GLN A 129 4.80 -4.18 -6.25
C GLN A 129 4.45 -3.17 -5.16
N ASP A 130 4.23 -3.62 -3.92
CA ASP A 130 4.01 -2.72 -2.77
C ASP A 130 5.24 -1.89 -2.48
N ALA A 131 6.42 -2.51 -2.49
CA ALA A 131 7.70 -1.81 -2.31
C ALA A 131 7.93 -0.77 -3.41
N PHE A 132 7.63 -1.12 -4.68
CA PHE A 132 7.65 -0.17 -5.79
C PHE A 132 6.62 0.94 -5.60
N GLY A 133 5.40 0.61 -5.20
CA GLY A 133 4.33 1.59 -4.95
C GLY A 133 4.75 2.63 -3.94
N LEU A 134 5.28 2.20 -2.80
CA LEU A 134 5.77 3.08 -1.76
C LEU A 134 6.98 3.93 -2.23
N TYR A 135 7.93 3.34 -2.97
CA TYR A 135 9.02 4.06 -3.62
C TYR A 135 8.50 5.14 -4.57
N SER A 136 7.45 4.81 -5.34
CA SER A 136 6.90 5.69 -6.36
C SER A 136 6.18 6.93 -5.82
N LEU A 137 5.81 6.95 -4.52
CA LEU A 137 5.12 8.11 -3.92
C LEU A 137 5.97 9.38 -3.96
N ASP A 138 7.28 9.21 -3.89
CA ASP A 138 8.23 10.30 -3.93
C ASP A 138 9.47 9.81 -4.69
N GLN A 139 9.73 10.37 -5.87
CA GLN A 139 10.87 10.06 -6.74
C GLN A 139 11.69 11.32 -7.04
N GLU A 140 11.77 12.22 -6.05
CA GLU A 140 12.60 13.43 -6.17
C GLU A 140 14.09 13.07 -6.15
N GLY A 141 14.87 13.88 -6.87
CA GLY A 141 16.31 13.71 -7.03
C GLY A 141 16.72 13.21 -8.41
N GLU A 142 18.02 12.95 -8.55
CA GLU A 142 18.60 12.42 -9.78
C GLU A 142 18.67 10.90 -9.75
N ASP A 143 18.53 10.28 -10.92
CA ASP A 143 18.64 8.82 -11.05
C ASP A 143 20.05 8.34 -10.74
N VAL A 144 20.17 7.32 -9.90
CA VAL A 144 21.42 6.64 -9.57
C VAL A 144 21.32 5.13 -9.79
N GLN A 145 22.42 4.48 -10.15
CA GLN A 145 22.44 3.04 -10.48
C GLN A 145 22.61 2.17 -9.22
N ILE A 146 21.57 2.15 -8.38
CA ILE A 146 21.49 1.36 -7.15
C ILE A 146 20.12 0.69 -7.07
N GLY A 147 20.07 -0.58 -6.66
CA GLY A 147 18.80 -1.33 -6.59
C GLY A 147 18.22 -1.62 -7.97
N ASP A 148 16.89 -1.68 -8.04
CA ASP A 148 16.13 -1.82 -9.27
C ASP A 148 15.72 -0.45 -9.85
N ARG A 149 15.48 0.54 -8.95
CA ARG A 149 15.37 1.99 -9.23
C ARG A 149 15.83 2.77 -8.02
N ALA A 150 16.49 3.89 -8.22
CA ALA A 150 16.93 4.77 -7.15
C ALA A 150 17.01 6.23 -7.58
N THR A 151 16.75 7.12 -6.62
CA THR A 151 17.00 8.57 -6.74
C THR A 151 17.87 9.05 -5.58
N TYR A 152 18.69 10.07 -5.84
CA TYR A 152 19.47 10.77 -4.84
C TYR A 152 19.24 12.28 -4.95
N GLY A 153 19.00 12.92 -3.82
CA GLY A 153 18.88 14.38 -3.74
C GLY A 153 18.84 14.87 -2.30
N SER A 154 19.43 16.03 -2.04
CA SER A 154 19.40 16.70 -0.73
C SER A 154 19.78 15.80 0.46
N GLY A 155 20.84 14.98 0.31
CA GLY A 155 21.32 14.09 1.36
C GLY A 155 20.47 12.81 1.57
N LEU A 156 19.49 12.54 0.70
CA LEU A 156 18.64 11.36 0.75
C LEU A 156 18.88 10.48 -0.48
N LEU A 157 19.38 9.26 -0.27
CA LEU A 157 19.29 8.17 -1.23
C LEU A 157 18.04 7.34 -0.92
N LYS A 158 17.24 7.14 -1.94
CA LYS A 158 16.07 6.28 -1.86
C LYS A 158 16.10 5.27 -2.99
N PHE A 159 15.94 3.98 -2.69
CA PHE A 159 15.89 2.96 -3.72
C PHE A 159 14.90 1.83 -3.41
N TRP A 160 14.36 1.27 -4.48
CA TRP A 160 13.57 0.06 -4.48
C TRP A 160 14.41 -1.12 -4.97
N LYS A 161 14.34 -2.25 -4.28
CA LYS A 161 14.89 -3.53 -4.76
C LYS A 161 14.12 -4.72 -4.19
N GLY A 162 13.63 -5.61 -5.07
CA GLY A 162 12.78 -6.72 -4.64
C GLY A 162 11.55 -6.22 -3.91
N ASN A 163 11.30 -6.75 -2.73
CA ASN A 163 10.21 -6.30 -1.85
C ASN A 163 10.67 -5.31 -0.76
N TYR A 164 11.73 -4.58 -1.03
CA TYR A 164 12.28 -3.60 -0.09
C TYR A 164 12.28 -2.18 -0.66
N LEU A 165 11.88 -1.23 0.18
CA LEU A 165 12.22 0.19 0.05
C LEU A 165 13.36 0.48 1.03
N VAL A 166 14.42 1.11 0.56
CA VAL A 166 15.54 1.57 1.39
C VAL A 166 15.68 3.07 1.29
N ARG A 167 15.85 3.73 2.44
CA ARG A 167 16.14 5.14 2.55
C ARG A 167 17.42 5.31 3.36
N ILE A 168 18.33 6.13 2.87
CA ILE A 168 19.60 6.45 3.55
C ILE A 168 19.71 7.97 3.59
N THR A 169 19.68 8.51 4.80
CA THR A 169 19.55 9.95 5.01
C THR A 169 20.72 10.50 5.83
N ASP A 170 21.31 11.57 5.35
CA ASP A 170 22.13 12.50 6.12
C ASP A 170 21.25 13.72 6.50
N MET A 171 21.02 13.89 7.80
CA MET A 171 20.19 14.98 8.31
C MET A 171 20.75 16.39 8.06
N SER A 172 22.00 16.51 7.62
CA SER A 172 22.60 17.82 7.29
C SER A 172 22.02 18.40 5.98
N GLY A 173 21.43 17.54 5.11
CA GLY A 173 20.82 17.95 3.85
C GLY A 173 21.79 18.51 2.81
N ASN A 174 23.08 18.36 3.05
CA ASN A 174 24.12 18.75 2.10
C ASN A 174 24.84 17.50 1.57
N ASP A 175 25.47 17.61 0.40
CA ASP A 175 26.09 16.46 -0.27
C ASP A 175 27.47 16.06 0.30
N ARG A 176 27.79 16.50 1.52
CA ARG A 176 29.10 16.26 2.13
C ARG A 176 29.43 14.78 2.27
N PHE A 177 28.40 13.95 2.52
CA PHE A 177 28.56 12.51 2.78
C PHE A 177 28.01 11.64 1.64
N ILE A 178 27.80 12.19 0.45
CA ILE A 178 27.25 11.48 -0.72
C ILE A 178 27.99 10.16 -1.00
N GLU A 179 29.34 10.15 -0.91
CA GLU A 179 30.09 8.92 -1.16
C GLU A 179 29.78 7.81 -0.15
N ALA A 180 29.62 8.14 1.14
CA ALA A 180 29.27 7.17 2.16
C ALA A 180 27.83 6.68 2.02
N ILE A 181 26.90 7.58 1.68
CA ILE A 181 25.49 7.26 1.40
C ILE A 181 25.39 6.30 0.21
N LEU A 182 26.06 6.60 -0.89
CA LEU A 182 26.04 5.76 -2.10
C LEU A 182 26.75 4.41 -1.85
N ASP A 183 27.81 4.37 -1.05
CA ASP A 183 28.50 3.14 -0.67
C ASP A 183 27.62 2.25 0.20
N LEU A 184 26.94 2.81 1.22
CA LEU A 184 25.93 2.11 2.00
C LEU A 184 24.82 1.54 1.11
N GLY A 185 24.28 2.36 0.21
CA GLY A 185 23.24 1.95 -0.72
C GLY A 185 23.66 0.79 -1.63
N LYS A 186 24.86 0.84 -2.20
CA LYS A 186 25.42 -0.23 -3.03
C LYS A 186 25.56 -1.53 -2.25
N ASN A 187 26.18 -1.47 -1.06
CA ASN A 187 26.41 -2.64 -0.21
C ASN A 187 25.07 -3.29 0.22
N ILE A 188 24.12 -2.48 0.69
CA ILE A 188 22.78 -2.98 1.08
C ILE A 188 22.07 -3.58 -0.14
N SER A 189 22.12 -2.90 -1.29
CA SER A 189 21.53 -3.40 -2.52
C SER A 189 22.12 -4.74 -2.95
N GLN A 190 23.44 -4.96 -2.80
CA GLN A 190 24.08 -6.24 -3.11
C GLN A 190 23.64 -7.37 -2.17
N ASN A 191 23.38 -7.05 -0.91
CA ASN A 191 22.89 -8.00 0.08
C ASN A 191 21.40 -8.37 -0.10
N ILE A 192 20.63 -7.60 -0.86
CA ILE A 192 19.24 -7.93 -1.25
C ILE A 192 19.27 -8.83 -2.49
N ALA A 193 19.07 -10.15 -2.30
CA ALA A 193 19.14 -11.13 -3.38
C ALA A 193 18.03 -11.00 -4.46
N PRO A 194 16.73 -10.78 -4.11
CA PRO A 194 15.67 -10.74 -5.11
C PRO A 194 15.75 -9.48 -5.98
N LYS A 195 15.53 -9.64 -7.30
CA LYS A 195 15.28 -8.53 -8.20
C LYS A 195 13.78 -8.21 -8.18
N GLY A 196 13.45 -6.92 -8.18
CA GLY A 196 12.07 -6.47 -8.22
C GLY A 196 11.43 -6.65 -9.60
N LYS A 197 10.11 -6.86 -9.58
CA LYS A 197 9.28 -6.80 -10.79
C LYS A 197 8.36 -5.60 -10.64
N PRO A 198 8.48 -4.56 -11.50
CA PRO A 198 7.57 -3.43 -11.47
C PRO A 198 6.15 -3.91 -11.80
N PRO A 199 5.11 -3.19 -11.34
CA PRO A 199 3.74 -3.50 -11.69
C PRO A 199 3.51 -3.49 -13.21
N GLU A 200 2.96 -4.58 -13.75
CA GLU A 200 2.68 -4.69 -15.19
C GLU A 200 1.74 -3.61 -15.71
N LEU A 201 0.88 -3.08 -14.83
CA LEU A 201 -0.08 -2.03 -15.18
C LEU A 201 0.61 -0.74 -15.61
N LEU A 202 1.84 -0.45 -15.15
CA LEU A 202 2.64 0.72 -15.57
C LEU A 202 2.89 0.73 -17.09
N ALA A 203 3.09 -0.45 -17.70
CA ALA A 203 3.32 -0.56 -19.13
C ALA A 203 2.11 -0.14 -19.98
N LYS A 204 0.92 0.01 -19.38
CA LYS A 204 -0.27 0.51 -20.07
C LYS A 204 -0.35 2.03 -20.09
N LEU A 205 0.43 2.73 -19.26
CA LEU A 205 0.50 4.19 -19.33
C LEU A 205 1.15 4.61 -20.67
N PRO A 206 0.54 5.54 -21.42
CA PRO A 206 1.17 6.08 -22.64
C PRO A 206 2.52 6.71 -22.30
N ALA A 207 3.56 6.37 -23.06
CA ALA A 207 4.88 6.99 -22.87
C ALA A 207 4.93 8.44 -23.38
N ASP A 208 4.12 8.76 -24.42
CA ASP A 208 4.08 10.07 -25.01
C ASP A 208 3.45 11.10 -24.07
N GLY A 209 4.21 12.12 -23.72
CA GLY A 209 3.80 13.19 -22.82
C GLY A 209 3.85 12.84 -21.32
N LEU A 210 4.20 11.61 -20.94
CA LEU A 210 4.37 11.24 -19.54
C LEU A 210 5.54 12.02 -18.92
N VAL A 211 5.27 12.73 -17.84
CA VAL A 211 6.30 13.45 -17.09
C VAL A 211 7.19 12.44 -16.38
N PRO A 212 8.53 12.51 -16.53
CA PRO A 212 9.44 11.60 -15.85
C PRO A 212 9.21 11.58 -14.33
N HIS A 213 9.33 10.43 -13.71
CA HIS A 213 9.18 10.21 -12.26
C HIS A 213 7.79 10.58 -11.70
N SER A 214 6.78 10.72 -12.56
CA SER A 214 5.40 11.00 -12.12
C SER A 214 4.55 9.74 -11.97
N GLU A 215 5.06 8.57 -12.36
CA GLU A 215 4.31 7.31 -12.23
C GLU A 215 4.15 6.91 -10.77
N ARG A 216 2.92 6.61 -10.39
CA ARG A 216 2.54 6.12 -9.06
C ARG A 216 1.77 4.83 -9.19
N PHE A 217 2.01 3.88 -8.30
CA PHE A 217 1.26 2.62 -8.22
C PHE A 217 0.65 2.47 -6.84
N PHE A 218 -0.61 2.05 -6.76
CA PHE A 218 -1.32 1.87 -5.50
C PHE A 218 -2.56 0.97 -5.63
N HIS A 219 -3.14 0.62 -4.46
CA HIS A 219 -4.35 -0.20 -4.33
C HIS A 219 -5.48 0.55 -3.61
N LYS A 220 -5.17 1.42 -2.68
CA LYS A 220 -6.12 1.95 -1.69
C LYS A 220 -6.42 3.43 -1.88
N GLN A 221 -7.66 3.80 -1.53
CA GLN A 221 -8.13 5.18 -1.66
C GLN A 221 -7.28 6.20 -0.86
N ILE A 222 -6.75 5.81 0.30
CA ILE A 222 -5.92 6.69 1.11
C ILE A 222 -4.70 7.19 0.31
N ILE A 223 -4.12 6.32 -0.53
CA ILE A 223 -3.00 6.71 -1.40
C ILE A 223 -3.48 7.62 -2.53
N LEU A 224 -4.62 7.30 -3.17
CA LEU A 224 -5.20 8.20 -4.16
C LEU A 224 -5.43 9.60 -3.60
N ASN A 225 -6.05 9.69 -2.42
CA ASN A 225 -6.35 10.97 -1.78
C ASN A 225 -5.11 11.73 -1.31
N ASN A 226 -3.99 11.05 -1.07
CA ASN A 226 -2.69 11.69 -0.82
C ASN A 226 -2.10 12.29 -2.11
N LEU A 227 -2.28 11.62 -3.27
CA LEU A 227 -1.79 12.08 -4.58
C LEU A 227 -2.73 13.09 -5.24
N TYR A 228 -4.02 12.85 -5.13
CA TYR A 228 -5.11 13.64 -5.69
C TYR A 228 -6.38 13.41 -4.88
N PHE A 229 -6.80 14.40 -4.10
CA PHE A 229 -8.01 14.28 -3.30
C PHE A 229 -9.25 14.21 -4.20
N LEU A 230 -9.86 13.03 -4.23
CA LEU A 230 -11.05 12.80 -5.03
C LEU A 230 -12.33 12.94 -4.21
N SER A 231 -12.42 12.29 -3.06
CA SER A 231 -13.58 12.24 -2.18
C SER A 231 -13.21 11.63 -0.83
N THR A 232 -13.96 11.94 0.22
CA THR A 232 -13.91 11.23 1.51
C THR A 232 -14.44 9.81 1.40
N GLU A 233 -15.31 9.53 0.42
CA GLU A 233 -15.86 8.21 0.15
C GLU A 233 -15.08 7.49 -0.93
N ASN A 234 -15.00 6.16 -0.84
CA ASN A 234 -14.29 5.32 -1.82
C ASN A 234 -15.13 5.14 -3.11
N LEU A 235 -15.24 6.21 -3.89
CA LEU A 235 -16.05 6.23 -5.11
C LEU A 235 -15.59 5.23 -6.16
N LEU A 236 -14.30 4.92 -6.17
CA LEU A 236 -13.65 4.04 -7.14
C LEU A 236 -13.53 2.59 -6.64
N ASN A 237 -14.08 2.27 -5.46
CA ASN A 237 -14.02 0.93 -4.86
C ASN A 237 -12.60 0.34 -4.81
N LEU A 238 -11.60 1.19 -4.50
CA LEU A 238 -10.20 0.79 -4.39
C LEU A 238 -9.97 -0.08 -3.15
N ASN A 239 -9.29 -1.21 -3.32
CA ASN A 239 -8.96 -2.15 -2.25
C ASN A 239 -7.79 -3.04 -2.68
N GLU A 240 -7.37 -4.00 -1.85
CA GLU A 240 -6.24 -4.90 -2.08
C GLU A 240 -6.34 -5.72 -3.38
N LYS A 241 -7.54 -5.89 -3.94
CA LYS A 241 -7.77 -6.64 -5.19
C LYS A 241 -7.75 -5.76 -6.43
N THR A 242 -7.65 -4.44 -6.27
CA THR A 242 -7.51 -3.49 -7.38
C THR A 242 -6.05 -3.14 -7.59
N SER A 243 -5.69 -2.77 -8.80
CA SER A 243 -4.38 -2.18 -9.10
C SER A 243 -4.59 -0.86 -9.81
N ALA A 244 -3.96 0.18 -9.33
CA ALA A 244 -4.08 1.52 -9.88
C ALA A 244 -2.70 2.09 -10.21
N VAL A 245 -2.61 2.78 -11.36
CA VAL A 245 -1.43 3.58 -11.74
C VAL A 245 -1.88 4.99 -12.11
N MET A 246 -1.14 5.98 -11.66
CA MET A 246 -1.35 7.39 -11.99
C MET A 246 -0.08 7.95 -12.60
N GLY A 247 -0.21 8.86 -13.56
CA GLY A 247 0.89 9.61 -14.14
C GLY A 247 0.46 11.02 -14.52
N ASP A 248 1.40 11.96 -14.46
CA ASP A 248 1.21 13.33 -14.93
C ASP A 248 1.63 13.41 -16.40
N TYR A 249 0.86 14.15 -17.20
CA TYR A 249 1.09 14.29 -18.63
C TYR A 249 1.20 15.74 -19.04
N LEU A 250 2.18 16.03 -19.89
CA LEU A 250 2.34 17.29 -20.59
C LEU A 250 2.20 17.05 -22.09
N LEU A 251 1.06 17.44 -22.67
CA LEU A 251 0.75 17.26 -24.08
C LEU A 251 0.67 18.63 -24.77
N GLY A 252 1.79 19.10 -25.27
CA GLY A 252 1.93 20.47 -25.74
C GLY A 252 1.77 21.48 -24.59
N LYS A 253 0.65 22.21 -24.57
CA LYS A 253 0.33 23.16 -23.48
C LYS A 253 -0.70 22.60 -22.48
N MET A 254 -1.15 21.37 -22.67
CA MET A 254 -2.16 20.74 -21.82
C MET A 254 -1.47 19.88 -20.75
N ASN A 255 -1.75 20.20 -19.50
CA ASN A 255 -1.42 19.34 -18.36
C ASN A 255 -2.65 18.51 -18.00
N LEU A 256 -2.46 17.23 -17.73
CA LEU A 256 -3.49 16.37 -17.14
C LEU A 256 -2.89 15.29 -16.27
N LYS A 257 -3.68 14.76 -15.34
CA LYS A 257 -3.40 13.52 -14.62
C LYS A 257 -4.18 12.39 -15.24
N LEU A 258 -3.52 11.26 -15.51
CA LEU A 258 -4.16 10.03 -15.95
C LEU A 258 -4.13 9.02 -14.81
N LEU A 259 -5.28 8.48 -14.45
CA LEU A 259 -5.42 7.36 -13.53
C LEU A 259 -6.00 6.17 -14.28
N LEU A 260 -5.30 5.05 -14.27
CA LEU A 260 -5.79 3.76 -14.75
C LEU A 260 -5.99 2.83 -13.57
N ILE A 261 -7.17 2.24 -13.46
CA ILE A 261 -7.49 1.23 -12.46
C ILE A 261 -7.86 -0.07 -13.17
N SER A 262 -7.23 -1.17 -12.78
CA SER A 262 -7.58 -2.53 -13.20
C SER A 262 -8.30 -3.24 -12.06
N TYR A 263 -9.53 -3.67 -12.32
CA TYR A 263 -10.37 -4.39 -11.36
C TYR A 263 -10.27 -5.90 -11.54
N PRO A 264 -10.65 -6.71 -10.54
CA PRO A 264 -10.70 -8.18 -10.67
C PRO A 264 -11.63 -8.62 -11.80
N ASP A 265 -12.79 -7.98 -11.93
CA ASP A 265 -13.81 -8.30 -12.93
C ASP A 265 -14.51 -7.06 -13.51
N THR A 266 -15.30 -7.28 -14.55
CA THR A 266 -15.99 -6.21 -15.29
C THR A 266 -17.18 -5.61 -14.54
N SER A 267 -17.81 -6.35 -13.62
CA SER A 267 -18.97 -5.87 -12.86
C SER A 267 -18.55 -4.84 -11.82
N ILE A 268 -17.43 -5.09 -11.14
CA ILE A 268 -16.83 -4.15 -10.19
C ILE A 268 -16.33 -2.89 -10.92
N ALA A 269 -15.68 -3.04 -12.08
CA ALA A 269 -15.24 -1.92 -12.89
C ALA A 269 -16.42 -1.03 -13.33
N LYS A 270 -17.52 -1.66 -13.77
CA LYS A 270 -18.75 -0.97 -14.15
C LYS A 270 -19.36 -0.21 -12.98
N TYR A 271 -19.47 -0.85 -11.83
CA TYR A 271 -19.97 -0.20 -10.62
C TYR A 271 -19.15 1.04 -10.25
N ALA A 272 -17.81 0.92 -10.25
CA ALA A 272 -16.93 2.05 -9.95
C ALA A 272 -17.07 3.19 -10.99
N PHE A 273 -17.19 2.85 -12.28
CA PHE A 273 -17.43 3.84 -13.34
C PHE A 273 -18.78 4.58 -13.14
N GLU A 274 -19.86 3.84 -12.89
CA GLU A 274 -21.19 4.41 -12.65
C GLU A 274 -21.18 5.31 -11.40
N ASN A 275 -20.57 4.85 -10.32
CA ASN A 275 -20.48 5.60 -9.07
C ASN A 275 -19.66 6.89 -9.25
N PHE A 276 -18.52 6.83 -9.96
CA PHE A 276 -17.71 8.00 -10.28
C PHE A 276 -18.47 9.00 -11.14
N CYS A 277 -19.16 8.55 -12.19
CA CYS A 277 -19.95 9.44 -13.06
C CYS A 277 -21.10 10.12 -12.32
N ASN A 278 -21.84 9.36 -11.49
CA ASN A 278 -23.00 9.88 -10.77
C ASN A 278 -22.60 10.84 -9.64
N ARG A 279 -21.54 10.53 -8.90
CA ARG A 279 -21.22 11.24 -7.65
C ARG A 279 -20.12 12.29 -7.80
N TYR A 280 -19.11 12.04 -8.64
CA TYR A 280 -18.04 13.01 -8.89
C TYR A 280 -18.32 13.88 -10.12
N LEU A 281 -18.61 13.26 -11.27
CA LEU A 281 -18.92 14.02 -12.49
C LEU A 281 -20.33 14.63 -12.47
N LYS A 282 -21.25 14.13 -11.63
CA LYS A 282 -22.64 14.56 -11.50
C LYS A 282 -23.37 14.59 -12.84
N THR A 283 -23.20 13.54 -13.63
CA THR A 283 -23.76 13.44 -14.98
C THR A 283 -24.37 12.06 -15.24
N SER A 284 -25.38 12.02 -16.11
CA SER A 284 -26.01 10.77 -16.56
C SER A 284 -25.11 10.02 -17.53
N LEU A 285 -25.14 8.69 -17.46
CA LEU A 285 -24.36 7.84 -18.31
C LEU A 285 -24.93 7.76 -19.72
N SER A 286 -24.09 8.03 -20.72
CA SER A 286 -24.38 7.76 -22.13
C SER A 286 -23.22 6.95 -22.75
N GLY A 287 -23.21 5.63 -22.48
CA GLY A 287 -22.15 4.74 -22.95
C GLY A 287 -20.97 4.59 -21.98
N ASN A 288 -19.81 4.18 -22.51
CA ASN A 288 -18.63 3.84 -21.70
C ASN A 288 -17.61 4.98 -21.56
N ARG A 289 -17.93 6.18 -22.07
CA ARG A 289 -17.08 7.37 -21.99
C ARG A 289 -17.89 8.58 -21.63
N VAL A 290 -17.38 9.35 -20.69
CA VAL A 290 -17.96 10.60 -20.24
C VAL A 290 -16.85 11.62 -20.07
N ILE A 291 -17.09 12.87 -20.45
CA ILE A 291 -16.24 14.02 -20.15
C ILE A 291 -17.15 15.08 -19.60
N GLN A 292 -16.75 15.69 -18.49
CA GLN A 292 -17.56 16.67 -17.79
C GLN A 292 -16.69 17.80 -17.27
N LYS A 293 -17.20 19.01 -17.34
CA LYS A 293 -16.64 20.17 -16.64
C LYS A 293 -16.93 20.02 -15.14
N VAL A 294 -15.87 19.96 -14.32
CA VAL A 294 -15.97 19.73 -12.86
C VAL A 294 -15.76 21.01 -12.06
N GLU A 295 -14.87 21.89 -12.56
CA GLU A 295 -14.56 23.19 -11.98
C GLU A 295 -14.44 24.22 -13.10
N GLU A 296 -14.31 25.51 -12.74
CA GLU A 296 -14.09 26.54 -13.75
C GLU A 296 -12.78 26.28 -14.54
N GLY A 297 -12.95 26.13 -15.85
CA GLY A 297 -11.82 25.85 -16.76
C GLY A 297 -11.20 24.45 -16.63
N LYS A 298 -11.77 23.51 -15.83
CA LYS A 298 -11.26 22.16 -15.69
C LYS A 298 -12.26 21.09 -16.12
N PHE A 299 -11.76 20.09 -16.81
CA PHE A 299 -12.51 18.92 -17.27
C PHE A 299 -11.94 17.64 -16.64
N ALA A 300 -12.84 16.75 -16.27
CA ALA A 300 -12.50 15.37 -15.91
C ALA A 300 -13.19 14.43 -16.92
N GLY A 301 -12.51 13.31 -17.21
CA GLY A 301 -13.02 12.31 -18.12
C GLY A 301 -12.94 10.90 -17.53
N ALA A 302 -13.85 10.04 -17.95
CA ALA A 302 -13.88 8.64 -17.58
C ALA A 302 -14.12 7.78 -18.81
N GLU A 303 -13.40 6.67 -18.92
CA GLU A 303 -13.62 5.66 -19.93
C GLU A 303 -13.51 4.26 -19.35
N LEU A 304 -14.58 3.46 -19.51
CA LEU A 304 -14.62 2.06 -19.11
C LEU A 304 -14.26 1.16 -20.31
N ASP A 305 -13.24 0.33 -20.12
CA ASP A 305 -12.85 -0.71 -21.08
C ASP A 305 -12.69 -2.06 -20.39
N LYS A 306 -13.71 -2.92 -20.49
CA LYS A 306 -13.78 -4.21 -19.80
C LYS A 306 -13.59 -4.01 -18.29
N LYS A 307 -12.49 -4.54 -17.73
CA LYS A 307 -12.15 -4.40 -16.30
C LYS A 307 -11.22 -3.22 -15.99
N ASN A 308 -10.91 -2.39 -16.98
CA ASN A 308 -10.05 -1.22 -16.80
C ASN A 308 -10.88 0.07 -16.82
N LEU A 309 -10.65 0.93 -15.85
CA LEU A 309 -11.24 2.26 -15.77
C LEU A 309 -10.14 3.31 -15.94
N TRP A 310 -10.27 4.12 -16.98
CA TRP A 310 -9.37 5.22 -17.28
C TRP A 310 -10.03 6.53 -16.84
N LEU A 311 -9.33 7.31 -16.05
CA LEU A 311 -9.80 8.59 -15.56
C LEU A 311 -8.76 9.68 -15.88
N THR A 312 -9.24 10.85 -16.27
CA THR A 312 -8.40 12.03 -16.48
C THR A 312 -8.89 13.18 -15.60
N PHE A 313 -7.94 13.95 -15.09
CA PHE A 313 -8.20 15.11 -14.24
C PHE A 313 -7.35 16.30 -14.67
N GLU A 314 -7.70 17.50 -14.21
CA GLU A 314 -6.95 18.75 -14.36
C GLU A 314 -6.79 19.27 -15.81
N SER A 315 -7.38 18.62 -16.79
CA SER A 315 -7.35 19.09 -18.18
C SER A 315 -8.16 20.38 -18.34
N ARG A 316 -7.67 21.32 -19.17
CA ARG A 316 -8.36 22.56 -19.50
C ARG A 316 -8.98 22.57 -20.90
N ASP A 317 -8.93 21.44 -21.61
CA ASP A 317 -9.44 21.30 -22.97
C ASP A 317 -10.28 20.02 -23.08
N GLU A 318 -11.60 20.20 -23.22
CA GLU A 318 -12.56 19.09 -23.35
C GLU A 318 -12.27 18.20 -24.55
N LYS A 319 -12.03 18.82 -25.72
CA LYS A 319 -11.79 18.10 -26.99
C LYS A 319 -10.47 17.30 -26.93
N ALA A 320 -9.41 17.90 -26.39
CA ALA A 320 -8.12 17.23 -26.22
C ALA A 320 -8.24 16.08 -25.21
N THR A 321 -8.97 16.23 -24.10
CA THR A 321 -9.27 15.17 -23.13
C THR A 321 -9.97 14.00 -23.81
N GLY A 322 -10.99 14.27 -24.63
CA GLY A 322 -11.72 13.24 -25.36
C GLY A 322 -10.86 12.52 -26.41
N ASN A 323 -9.97 13.25 -27.08
CA ASN A 323 -9.01 12.65 -28.01
C ASN A 323 -7.99 11.78 -27.31
N PHE A 324 -7.48 12.22 -26.17
CA PHE A 324 -6.52 11.48 -25.36
C PHE A 324 -7.13 10.15 -24.90
N LEU A 325 -8.30 10.17 -24.26
CA LEU A 325 -9.00 8.95 -23.83
C LEU A 325 -9.28 7.98 -24.99
N ARG A 326 -9.71 8.50 -26.17
CA ARG A 326 -9.96 7.64 -27.35
C ARG A 326 -8.71 6.89 -27.83
N ASN A 327 -7.54 7.50 -27.70
CA ASN A 327 -6.31 6.90 -28.19
C ASN A 327 -5.73 5.85 -27.24
N LEU A 328 -6.19 5.79 -25.97
CA LEU A 328 -5.78 4.77 -25.00
C LEU A 328 -6.19 3.35 -25.42
N LYS A 329 -7.31 3.18 -26.15
CA LYS A 329 -7.82 1.87 -26.61
C LYS A 329 -7.08 1.29 -27.82
N LYS A 330 -6.28 2.08 -28.50
CA LYS A 330 -5.60 1.64 -29.73
C LYS A 330 -4.24 0.98 -29.47
N ARG A 331 -3.89 0.88 -28.21
CA ARG A 331 -2.65 0.27 -27.72
C ARG A 331 -2.97 -0.94 -26.83
#